data_89b78fe6366e6819c75c2d94c2686802
#
_entry.id   89b78fe6366e6819c75c2d94c2686802
#
_cell.length_a   1.000
_cell.length_b   1.000
_cell.length_c   1.000
_cell.angle_alpha   90.00
_cell.angle_beta   90.00
_cell.angle_gamma   90.00
#
_symmetry.space_group_name_H-M   'P 1'
#
loop_
_entity.id
_entity.type
_entity.pdbx_description
1 polymer ?
#
loop_
_entity_poly.entity_id
_entity_poly.type
_entity_poly.pdbx_seq_one_letter_code
_entity_poly.pdbx_strand_id
1 'polypeptide(L)'
;LVPYSHFHLNTLGVALYRVGRHDEAIQHLEKGIQLRIGESELVRDSEFEEDWAFLAMAHHHLGHHDEARRWLDRLRSGQPIA
;
A
#
# COMPACT_ATOMS: atom_id res chain seq x y z
N LEU A 1 20.04 9.37 -10.27
CA LEU A 1 18.96 8.54 -10.75
C LEU A 1 18.36 7.75 -9.62
N VAL A 2 17.11 8.00 -9.31
CA VAL A 2 16.41 7.24 -8.28
C VAL A 2 15.56 6.20 -8.98
N PRO A 3 15.99 4.92 -9.00
CA PRO A 3 15.28 3.90 -9.75
C PRO A 3 13.90 3.60 -9.19
N TYR A 4 13.72 3.78 -7.88
CA TYR A 4 12.44 3.46 -7.26
C TYR A 4 12.03 4.53 -6.29
N SER A 5 10.80 4.97 -6.38
CA SER A 5 10.19 5.91 -5.46
C SER A 5 8.86 5.34 -5.02
N HIS A 6 8.25 5.96 -4.04
CA HIS A 6 6.91 5.58 -3.64
C HIS A 6 5.96 5.56 -4.83
N PHE A 7 6.04 6.59 -5.67
CA PHE A 7 5.18 6.67 -6.86
C PHE A 7 5.38 5.49 -7.79
N HIS A 8 6.63 5.15 -8.09
CA HIS A 8 6.92 4.03 -8.99
C HIS A 8 6.46 2.70 -8.41
N LEU A 9 6.69 2.50 -7.12
CA LEU A 9 6.31 1.24 -6.49
C LEU A 9 4.80 1.13 -6.34
N ASN A 10 4.11 2.24 -6.11
CA ASN A 10 2.66 2.24 -6.10
C ASN A 10 2.11 1.86 -7.47
N THR A 11 2.63 2.49 -8.52
CA THR A 11 2.19 2.22 -9.88
C THR A 11 2.41 0.76 -10.25
N LEU A 12 3.58 0.24 -9.92
CA LEU A 12 3.91 -1.16 -10.22
C LEU A 12 3.03 -2.10 -9.40
N GLY A 13 2.81 -1.80 -8.13
CA GLY A 13 1.96 -2.60 -7.28
C GLY A 13 0.52 -2.67 -7.79
N VAL A 14 -0.01 -1.53 -8.23
CA VAL A 14 -1.36 -1.50 -8.79
C VAL A 14 -1.42 -2.32 -10.08
N ALA A 15 -0.42 -2.19 -10.93
CA ALA A 15 -0.37 -2.97 -12.17
C ALA A 15 -0.31 -4.46 -11.90
N LEU A 16 0.51 -4.86 -10.93
CA LEU A 16 0.61 -6.27 -10.54
C LEU A 16 -0.71 -6.78 -9.99
N TYR A 17 -1.40 -5.96 -9.20
CA TYR A 17 -2.71 -6.34 -8.70
C TYR A 17 -3.68 -6.61 -9.85
N ARG A 18 -3.67 -5.74 -10.87
CA ARG A 18 -4.60 -5.85 -11.98
C ARG A 18 -4.40 -7.10 -12.82
N VAL A 19 -3.16 -7.59 -12.90
CA VAL A 19 -2.90 -8.83 -13.64
C VAL A 19 -2.98 -10.06 -12.74
N GLY A 20 -3.42 -9.90 -11.51
CA GLY A 20 -3.66 -11.03 -10.61
C GLY A 20 -2.45 -11.49 -9.82
N ARG A 21 -1.36 -10.75 -9.85
CA ARG A 21 -0.15 -11.11 -9.11
C ARG A 21 -0.18 -10.44 -7.74
N HIS A 22 -1.07 -10.91 -6.89
CA HIS A 22 -1.38 -10.25 -5.63
C HIS A 22 -0.23 -10.27 -4.62
N ASP A 23 0.52 -11.36 -4.55
CA ASP A 23 1.68 -11.43 -3.65
C ASP A 23 2.69 -10.35 -3.98
N GLU A 24 3.02 -10.24 -5.26
CA GLU A 24 4.00 -9.27 -5.70
C GLU A 24 3.48 -7.85 -5.55
N ALA A 25 2.17 -7.67 -5.77
CA ALA A 25 1.55 -6.36 -5.58
C ALA A 25 1.74 -5.89 -4.14
N ILE A 26 1.49 -6.78 -3.19
CA ILE A 26 1.64 -6.46 -1.77
C ILE A 26 3.08 -6.05 -1.46
N GLN A 27 4.05 -6.83 -1.96
CA GLN A 27 5.46 -6.53 -1.70
C GLN A 27 5.85 -5.15 -2.20
N HIS A 28 5.40 -4.80 -3.39
CA HIS A 28 5.76 -3.51 -3.98
C HIS A 28 5.04 -2.35 -3.30
N LEU A 29 3.77 -2.55 -2.95
CA LEU A 29 3.02 -1.50 -2.26
C LEU A 29 3.60 -1.23 -0.87
N GLU A 30 3.92 -2.27 -0.12
CA GLU A 30 4.51 -2.11 1.20
C GLU A 30 5.89 -1.47 1.13
N LYS A 31 6.68 -1.88 0.16
CA LYS A 31 8.01 -1.29 -0.01
C LYS A 31 7.91 0.20 -0.35
N GLY A 32 6.93 0.56 -1.17
CA GLY A 32 6.72 1.96 -1.51
C GLY A 32 6.37 2.80 -0.30
N ILE A 33 5.51 2.28 0.56
CA ILE A 33 5.13 2.96 1.79
C ILE A 33 6.37 3.16 2.68
N GLN A 34 7.17 2.11 2.84
CA GLN A 34 8.36 2.18 3.68
C GLN A 34 9.37 3.21 3.14
N LEU A 35 9.54 3.24 1.83
CA LEU A 35 10.44 4.22 1.23
C LEU A 35 9.96 5.64 1.48
N ARG A 36 8.68 5.90 1.32
CA ARG A 36 8.14 7.23 1.51
C ARG A 36 8.26 7.68 2.95
N ILE A 37 7.99 6.79 3.88
CA ILE A 37 8.14 7.10 5.30
C ILE A 37 9.58 7.44 5.62
N GLY A 38 10.53 6.72 5.02
CA GLY A 38 11.95 6.97 5.25
C GLY A 38 12.48 8.26 4.66
N GLU A 39 11.77 8.82 3.68
CA GLU A 39 12.21 10.02 3.00
C GLU A 39 11.91 11.31 3.76
N SER A 40 10.89 11.31 4.59
CA SER A 40 10.45 12.54 5.23
C SER A 40 9.71 12.22 6.52
N GLU A 41 9.85 13.13 7.49
CA GLU A 41 9.08 13.04 8.72
C GLU A 41 7.68 13.60 8.55
N LEU A 42 7.44 14.32 7.45
CA LEU A 42 6.18 15.00 7.21
C LEU A 42 5.35 14.23 6.18
N VAL A 43 4.99 13.01 6.54
CA VAL A 43 4.19 12.16 5.68
C VAL A 43 2.75 12.21 6.17
N ARG A 44 1.83 12.40 5.23
CA ARG A 44 0.41 12.43 5.54
C ARG A 44 -0.22 11.08 5.23
N ASP A 45 -1.15 10.66 6.08
CA ASP A 45 -1.88 9.42 5.83
C ASP A 45 -2.56 9.42 4.48
N SER A 46 -3.06 10.59 4.06
CA SER A 46 -3.73 10.70 2.76
C SER A 46 -2.85 10.31 1.58
N GLU A 47 -1.53 10.33 1.75
CA GLU A 47 -0.63 9.93 0.69
C GLU A 47 -0.68 8.42 0.43
N PHE A 48 -1.20 7.65 1.39
CA PHE A 48 -1.19 6.19 1.32
C PHE A 48 -2.56 5.56 1.15
N GLU A 49 -3.61 6.38 1.00
CA GLU A 49 -4.96 5.83 0.92
C GLU A 49 -5.13 4.84 -0.22
N GLU A 50 -4.56 5.14 -1.36
CA GLU A 50 -4.62 4.22 -2.49
C GLU A 50 -3.83 2.95 -2.19
N ASP A 51 -2.65 3.09 -1.60
CA ASP A 51 -1.83 1.93 -1.25
C ASP A 51 -2.59 1.02 -0.30
N TRP A 52 -3.21 1.59 0.72
CA TRP A 52 -3.95 0.82 1.71
C TRP A 52 -5.14 0.10 1.08
N ALA A 53 -5.83 0.77 0.15
CA ALA A 53 -6.97 0.16 -0.52
C ALA A 53 -6.54 -1.06 -1.33
N PHE A 54 -5.46 -0.92 -2.11
CA PHE A 54 -4.98 -2.03 -2.91
C PHE A 54 -4.39 -3.14 -2.04
N LEU A 55 -3.75 -2.79 -0.92
CA LEU A 55 -3.27 -3.79 0.02
C LEU A 55 -4.42 -4.60 0.61
N ALA A 56 -5.50 -3.91 0.99
CA ALA A 56 -6.66 -4.60 1.52
C ALA A 56 -7.24 -5.55 0.48
N MET A 57 -7.38 -5.09 -0.77
CA MET A 57 -7.93 -5.91 -1.82
C MET A 57 -7.03 -7.10 -2.16
N ALA A 58 -5.72 -6.87 -2.22
CA ALA A 58 -4.79 -7.94 -2.55
C ALA A 58 -4.76 -9.01 -1.47
N HIS A 59 -4.74 -8.60 -0.21
CA HIS A 59 -4.79 -9.57 0.88
C HIS A 59 -6.09 -10.34 0.88
N HIS A 60 -7.19 -9.67 0.55
CA HIS A 60 -8.48 -10.34 0.47
C HIS A 60 -8.45 -11.44 -0.59
N HIS A 61 -7.90 -11.15 -1.76
CA HIS A 61 -7.80 -12.14 -2.83
C HIS A 61 -6.95 -13.35 -2.44
N LEU A 62 -5.97 -13.14 -1.56
CA LEU A 62 -5.10 -14.22 -1.12
C LEU A 62 -5.66 -14.97 0.10
N GLY A 63 -6.84 -14.57 0.57
CA GLY A 63 -7.44 -15.21 1.75
C GLY A 63 -6.86 -14.73 3.07
N HIS A 64 -6.08 -13.67 3.05
CA HIS A 64 -5.51 -13.08 4.26
C HIS A 64 -6.52 -12.10 4.87
N HIS A 65 -7.58 -12.63 5.44
CA HIS A 65 -8.70 -11.79 5.87
C HIS A 65 -8.35 -10.83 7.00
N ASP A 66 -7.52 -11.25 7.92
CA ASP A 66 -7.11 -10.38 9.03
C ASP A 66 -6.26 -9.23 8.53
N GLU A 67 -5.34 -9.50 7.63
CA GLU A 67 -4.51 -8.44 7.05
C GLU A 67 -5.36 -7.49 6.23
N ALA A 68 -6.27 -8.04 5.43
CA ALA A 68 -7.15 -7.21 4.62
C ALA A 68 -7.98 -6.28 5.50
N ARG A 69 -8.48 -6.79 6.63
CA ARG A 69 -9.26 -5.99 7.55
C ARG A 69 -8.43 -4.88 8.18
N ARG A 70 -7.19 -5.14 8.52
CA ARG A 70 -6.32 -4.12 9.11
C ARG A 70 -6.14 -2.94 8.16
N TRP A 71 -5.87 -3.23 6.90
CA TRP A 71 -5.68 -2.17 5.91
C TRP A 71 -6.98 -1.43 5.66
N LEU A 72 -8.09 -2.16 5.62
CA LEU A 72 -9.39 -1.55 5.42
C LEU A 72 -9.77 -0.66 6.59
N ASP A 73 -9.52 -1.10 7.82
CA ASP A 73 -9.81 -0.31 9.00
C ASP A 73 -8.99 0.97 9.02
N ARG A 74 -7.73 0.90 8.63
CA ARG A 74 -6.89 2.07 8.55
C ARG A 74 -7.44 3.07 7.53
N LEU A 75 -7.89 2.56 6.39
CA LEU A 75 -8.47 3.39 5.35
C LEU A 75 -9.78 4.03 5.82
N ARG A 76 -10.62 3.25 6.51
CA ARG A 76 -11.93 3.72 6.96
C ARG A 76 -11.87 4.69 8.12
N SER A 77 -10.88 4.57 8.96
CA SER A 77 -10.76 5.45 10.10
C SER A 77 -10.59 6.90 9.67
N GLY A 78 -9.97 7.11 8.52
CA GLY A 78 -9.75 8.45 8.01
C GLY A 78 -8.99 9.33 8.96
N GLN A 79 -8.41 8.76 10.00
CA GLN A 79 -7.74 9.52 11.01
C GLN A 79 -6.30 9.13 11.11
N PRO A 80 -5.43 10.12 11.25
CA PRO A 80 -4.06 9.81 11.57
C PRO A 80 -4.06 9.04 12.87
N ILE A 81 -3.27 8.02 12.92
CA ILE A 81 -3.14 7.26 14.13
C ILE A 81 -2.44 8.15 15.12
N ALA A 82 -3.21 8.65 16.02
CA ALA A 82 -2.66 9.49 17.06
C ALA A 82 -1.80 8.63 17.97
#